data_fb559a156e80b80e4fe2de36a6722f95
#
_entry.id   fb559a156e80b80e4fe2de36a6722f95
#
_cell.length_a   1.000
_cell.length_b   1.000
_cell.length_c   1.000
_cell.angle_alpha   90.00
_cell.angle_beta   90.00
_cell.angle_gamma   90.00
#
_symmetry.space_group_name_H-M   'P 1'
#
loop_
_entity.id
_entity.type
_entity.pdbx_description
1 polymer ?
#
loop_
_entity_poly.entity_id
_entity_poly.type
_entity_poly.pdbx_seq_one_letter_code
_entity_poly.pdbx_strand_id
1 'polypeptide(L)'
;MPNTIVTNHPLIQHKLSILRDKETKPTEFRKLVSELGTLLCYEATRDLPLVSKEIETPLMKTQTRVLAQKIALIPILRAGLGMIDGIWNLIPNACVLHIGLYRDEDTLKPVEYYNKLPNYRTVDHCLILDPMLATGGSAIAVAEILKKWGAKSIRFVGLIGAPEGIEALDRKSVV
;
A
#
# COMPACT_ATOMS: atom_id res chain seq x y z
N MET A 1 -17.88 -9.72 5.49
CA MET A 1 -17.38 -8.66 6.42
C MET A 1 -16.78 -7.58 5.55
N PRO A 2 -16.89 -6.30 5.90
CA PRO A 2 -16.22 -5.26 5.12
C PRO A 2 -14.70 -5.53 5.13
N ASN A 3 -14.09 -5.56 3.96
CA ASN A 3 -12.65 -5.76 3.79
C ASN A 3 -11.83 -4.51 4.20
N THR A 4 -12.49 -3.51 4.77
CA THR A 4 -11.88 -2.22 5.13
C THR A 4 -11.55 -2.18 6.61
N ILE A 5 -10.30 -1.86 6.93
CA ILE A 5 -9.80 -1.65 8.29
C ILE A 5 -9.51 -0.16 8.48
N VAL A 6 -10.22 0.46 9.39
CA VAL A 6 -9.94 1.84 9.84
C VAL A 6 -9.16 1.77 11.14
N THR A 7 -7.92 2.26 11.13
CA THR A 7 -7.06 2.21 12.31
C THR A 7 -7.38 3.36 13.27
N ASN A 8 -7.55 3.03 14.57
CA ASN A 8 -7.82 4.01 15.64
C ASN A 8 -6.63 4.20 16.59
N HIS A 9 -5.42 3.87 16.15
CA HIS A 9 -4.23 4.00 16.98
C HIS A 9 -3.94 5.48 17.31
N PRO A 10 -3.68 5.86 18.58
CA PRO A 10 -3.49 7.25 19.01
C PRO A 10 -2.39 7.99 18.24
N LEU A 11 -1.26 7.34 17.95
CA LEU A 11 -0.18 7.94 17.16
C LEU A 11 -0.59 8.22 15.71
N ILE A 12 -1.41 7.36 15.12
CA ILE A 12 -1.93 7.57 13.76
C ILE A 12 -2.87 8.78 13.77
N GLN A 13 -3.79 8.85 14.74
CA GLN A 13 -4.72 9.97 14.88
C GLN A 13 -3.98 11.29 15.10
N HIS A 14 -2.98 11.31 15.99
CA HIS A 14 -2.17 12.49 16.25
C HIS A 14 -1.44 12.98 14.99
N LYS A 15 -0.73 12.09 14.29
CA LYS A 15 -0.01 12.43 13.06
C LYS A 15 -0.95 12.87 11.94
N LEU A 16 -2.10 12.22 11.82
CA LEU A 16 -3.12 12.57 10.84
C LEU A 16 -3.72 13.95 11.13
N SER A 17 -3.91 14.32 12.39
CA SER A 17 -4.37 15.67 12.78
C SER A 17 -3.41 16.75 12.33
N ILE A 18 -2.10 16.55 12.53
CA ILE A 18 -1.07 17.48 12.08
C ILE A 18 -1.04 17.53 10.53
N LEU A 19 -1.04 16.36 9.88
CA LEU A 19 -1.01 16.28 8.40
C LEU A 19 -2.18 17.03 7.75
N ARG A 20 -3.36 17.03 8.38
CA ARG A 20 -4.57 17.68 7.88
C ARG A 20 -4.65 19.17 8.17
N ASP A 21 -3.77 19.69 9.02
CA ASP A 21 -3.73 21.12 9.30
C ASP A 21 -3.22 21.89 8.08
N LYS A 22 -3.95 22.92 7.66
CA LYS A 22 -3.59 23.79 6.54
C LYS A 22 -2.27 24.54 6.74
N GLU A 23 -1.82 24.72 8.00
CA GLU A 23 -0.57 25.37 8.35
C GLU A 23 0.64 24.42 8.29
N THR A 24 0.41 23.10 8.09
CA THR A 24 1.50 22.12 8.02
C THR A 24 2.38 22.38 6.80
N LYS A 25 3.66 22.60 7.07
CA LYS A 25 4.65 22.92 6.03
C LYS A 25 4.93 21.71 5.12
N PRO A 26 5.31 21.93 3.85
CA PRO A 26 5.54 20.82 2.89
C PRO A 26 6.60 19.79 3.35
N THR A 27 7.61 20.21 4.10
CA THR A 27 8.64 19.31 4.64
C THR A 27 8.06 18.39 5.71
N GLU A 28 7.26 18.94 6.62
CA GLU A 28 6.59 18.19 7.67
C GLU A 28 5.51 17.27 7.08
N PHE A 29 4.73 17.78 6.14
CA PHE A 29 3.73 17.00 5.41
C PHE A 29 4.34 15.74 4.79
N ARG A 30 5.47 15.85 4.05
CA ARG A 30 6.16 14.70 3.45
C ARG A 30 6.63 13.71 4.49
N LYS A 31 7.17 14.19 5.61
CA LYS A 31 7.60 13.34 6.72
C LYS A 31 6.42 12.57 7.32
N LEU A 32 5.31 13.25 7.58
CA LEU A 32 4.09 12.63 8.11
C LEU A 32 3.49 11.59 7.17
N VAL A 33 3.49 11.84 5.85
CA VAL A 33 3.04 10.85 4.84
C VAL A 33 3.87 9.56 4.93
N SER A 34 5.19 9.68 5.02
CA SER A 34 6.09 8.54 5.15
C SER A 34 5.88 7.77 6.47
N GLU A 35 5.79 8.48 7.59
CA GLU A 35 5.58 7.89 8.92
C GLU A 35 4.22 7.20 9.05
N LEU A 36 3.15 7.84 8.56
CA LEU A 36 1.81 7.25 8.51
C LEU A 36 1.78 6.03 7.58
N GLY A 37 2.45 6.12 6.43
CA GLY A 37 2.60 4.98 5.52
C GLY A 37 3.22 3.76 6.22
N THR A 38 4.26 3.96 7.03
CA THR A 38 4.90 2.90 7.84
C THR A 38 3.92 2.26 8.83
N LEU A 39 3.22 3.08 9.61
CA LEU A 39 2.27 2.60 10.62
C LEU A 39 1.09 1.84 10.00
N LEU A 40 0.56 2.35 8.89
CA LEU A 40 -0.53 1.70 8.16
C LEU A 40 -0.07 0.41 7.47
N CYS A 41 1.14 0.37 6.95
CA CYS A 41 1.72 -0.85 6.38
C CYS A 41 1.89 -1.93 7.45
N TYR A 42 2.32 -1.57 8.67
CA TYR A 42 2.39 -2.49 9.80
C TYR A 42 1.03 -3.14 10.07
N GLU A 43 -0.05 -2.37 10.10
CA GLU A 43 -1.41 -2.89 10.24
C GLU A 43 -1.85 -3.72 9.04
N ALA A 44 -1.57 -3.25 7.84
CA ALA A 44 -1.95 -3.95 6.60
C ALA A 44 -1.22 -5.29 6.39
N THR A 45 -0.16 -5.54 7.13
CA THR A 45 0.64 -6.78 7.04
C THR A 45 0.49 -7.70 8.24
N ARG A 46 -0.43 -7.41 9.16
CA ARG A 46 -0.62 -8.12 10.44
C ARG A 46 -0.90 -9.62 10.30
N ASP A 47 -1.60 -10.03 9.25
CA ASP A 47 -2.06 -11.41 9.00
C ASP A 47 -1.25 -12.13 7.90
N LEU A 48 -0.09 -11.57 7.49
CA LEU A 48 0.77 -12.25 6.52
C LEU A 48 1.26 -13.59 7.07
N PRO A 49 1.21 -14.65 6.23
CA PRO A 49 1.61 -15.98 6.66
C PRO A 49 3.11 -16.06 6.92
N LEU A 50 3.45 -16.81 7.94
CA LEU A 50 4.82 -17.13 8.32
C LEU A 50 5.11 -18.61 8.06
N VAL A 51 6.34 -18.92 7.64
CA VAL A 51 6.85 -20.28 7.49
C VAL A 51 8.00 -20.53 8.46
N SER A 52 8.15 -21.79 8.88
CA SER A 52 9.29 -22.20 9.70
C SER A 52 10.57 -22.21 8.87
N LYS A 53 11.66 -21.72 9.48
CA LYS A 53 12.99 -21.73 8.90
C LYS A 53 14.01 -22.07 9.96
N GLU A 54 14.89 -23.03 9.66
CA GLU A 54 16.05 -23.30 10.51
C GLU A 54 17.09 -22.17 10.38
N ILE A 55 17.56 -21.67 11.49
CA ILE A 55 18.64 -20.68 11.58
C ILE A 55 19.68 -21.13 12.60
N GLU A 56 20.88 -20.58 12.50
CA GLU A 56 21.92 -20.73 13.50
C GLU A 56 22.14 -19.40 14.20
N THR A 57 21.93 -19.41 15.51
CA THR A 57 22.22 -18.26 16.38
C THR A 57 23.67 -18.40 16.90
N PRO A 58 24.25 -17.37 17.51
CA PRO A 58 25.59 -17.49 18.13
C PRO A 58 25.70 -18.61 19.19
N LEU A 59 24.55 -19.09 19.70
CA LEU A 59 24.52 -20.10 20.75
C LEU A 59 24.14 -21.49 20.25
N MET A 60 23.20 -21.59 19.31
CA MET A 60 22.69 -22.89 18.85
C MET A 60 21.84 -22.78 17.58
N LYS A 61 21.66 -23.91 16.90
CA LYS A 61 20.65 -24.06 15.85
C LYS A 61 19.24 -24.05 16.45
N THR A 62 18.33 -23.34 15.80
CA THR A 62 16.96 -23.23 16.26
C THR A 62 15.99 -23.02 15.09
N GLN A 63 14.69 -23.26 15.34
CA GLN A 63 13.62 -22.97 14.40
C GLN A 63 13.06 -21.56 14.67
N THR A 64 12.88 -20.80 13.60
CA THR A 64 12.26 -19.47 13.63
C THR A 64 11.16 -19.34 12.59
N ARG A 65 10.45 -18.22 12.59
CA ARG A 65 9.36 -17.94 11.63
C ARG A 65 9.74 -16.73 10.79
N VAL A 66 9.61 -16.85 9.48
CA VAL A 66 9.89 -15.79 8.50
C VAL A 66 8.69 -15.58 7.59
N LEU A 67 8.58 -14.41 6.96
CA LEU A 67 7.52 -14.16 5.99
C LEU A 67 7.59 -15.19 4.86
N ALA A 68 6.45 -15.80 4.57
CA ALA A 68 6.30 -16.80 3.51
C ALA A 68 6.22 -16.16 2.12
N GLN A 69 5.76 -14.91 2.04
CA GLN A 69 5.38 -14.24 0.81
C GLN A 69 6.35 -13.12 0.44
N LYS A 70 6.55 -12.96 -0.87
CA LYS A 70 7.22 -11.79 -1.45
C LYS A 70 6.23 -10.65 -1.63
N ILE A 71 6.59 -9.48 -1.14
CA ILE A 71 5.75 -8.29 -1.14
C ILE A 71 6.20 -7.31 -2.22
N ALA A 72 5.25 -6.72 -2.93
CA ALA A 72 5.46 -5.58 -3.80
C ALA A 72 4.73 -4.34 -3.27
N LEU A 73 5.41 -3.21 -3.36
CA LEU A 73 4.84 -1.88 -3.15
C LEU A 73 4.44 -1.30 -4.51
N ILE A 74 3.19 -0.94 -4.65
CA ILE A 74 2.61 -0.44 -5.91
C ILE A 74 2.14 1.00 -5.70
N PRO A 75 3.04 1.99 -5.73
CA PRO A 75 2.64 3.38 -5.61
C PRO A 75 1.87 3.82 -6.85
N ILE A 76 0.70 4.41 -6.65
CA ILE A 76 0.00 5.12 -7.72
C ILE A 76 0.75 6.43 -7.95
N LEU A 77 1.34 6.58 -9.13
CA LEU A 77 2.12 7.77 -9.44
C LEU A 77 1.18 8.97 -9.64
N ARG A 78 1.54 10.11 -9.08
CA ARG A 78 2.79 10.45 -8.36
C ARG A 78 2.65 10.40 -6.83
N ALA A 79 1.43 10.56 -6.29
CA ALA A 79 1.17 10.77 -4.85
C ALA A 79 1.65 9.60 -3.97
N GLY A 80 1.50 8.36 -4.43
CA GLY A 80 1.93 7.15 -3.71
C GLY A 80 3.44 7.07 -3.43
N LEU A 81 4.28 7.83 -4.16
CA LEU A 81 5.73 7.87 -3.93
C LEU A 81 6.10 8.34 -2.52
N GLY A 82 5.31 9.26 -1.96
CA GLY A 82 5.57 9.79 -0.62
C GLY A 82 5.47 8.75 0.51
N MET A 83 4.83 7.61 0.26
CA MET A 83 4.68 6.53 1.23
C MET A 83 5.81 5.49 1.17
N ILE A 84 6.56 5.42 0.06
CA ILE A 84 7.50 4.32 -0.21
C ILE A 84 8.61 4.25 0.84
N ASP A 85 9.31 5.35 1.10
CA ASP A 85 10.52 5.34 1.92
C ASP A 85 10.25 4.80 3.34
N GLY A 86 9.14 5.23 3.95
CA GLY A 86 8.73 4.74 5.26
C GLY A 86 8.42 3.24 5.27
N ILE A 87 7.70 2.76 4.26
CA ILE A 87 7.33 1.35 4.14
C ILE A 87 8.54 0.49 3.78
N TRP A 88 9.41 0.98 2.92
CA TRP A 88 10.62 0.25 2.51
C TRP A 88 11.61 0.08 3.65
N ASN A 89 11.70 1.08 4.56
CA ASN A 89 12.47 0.91 5.79
C ASN A 89 11.92 -0.19 6.70
N LEU A 90 10.59 -0.42 6.69
CA LEU A 90 9.96 -1.51 7.43
C LEU A 90 10.13 -2.87 6.74
N ILE A 91 10.06 -2.91 5.40
CA ILE A 91 10.15 -4.13 4.58
C ILE A 91 11.21 -3.95 3.50
N PRO A 92 12.52 -4.00 3.84
CA PRO A 92 13.60 -3.67 2.90
C PRO A 92 13.69 -4.58 1.67
N ASN A 93 13.16 -5.79 1.77
CA ASN A 93 13.14 -6.78 0.68
C ASN A 93 11.90 -6.65 -0.24
N ALA A 94 11.00 -5.70 0.03
CA ALA A 94 9.87 -5.45 -0.87
C ALA A 94 10.36 -4.87 -2.20
N CYS A 95 9.84 -5.36 -3.32
CA CYS A 95 10.08 -4.75 -4.61
C CYS A 95 9.11 -3.59 -4.85
N VAL A 96 9.55 -2.56 -5.57
CA VAL A 96 8.71 -1.43 -5.95
C VAL A 96 8.36 -1.55 -7.42
N LEU A 97 7.06 -1.63 -7.74
CA LEU A 97 6.52 -1.75 -9.10
C LEU A 97 5.62 -0.55 -9.38
N HIS A 98 6.04 0.32 -10.26
CA HIS A 98 5.36 1.57 -10.51
C HIS A 98 4.26 1.43 -11.56
N ILE A 99 3.07 1.98 -11.24
CA ILE A 99 1.96 2.15 -12.18
C ILE A 99 1.56 3.62 -12.18
N GLY A 100 1.58 4.22 -13.36
CA GLY A 100 1.20 5.62 -13.56
C GLY A 100 -0.16 5.72 -14.21
N LEU A 101 -1.07 6.44 -13.55
CA LEU A 101 -2.39 6.77 -14.08
C LEU A 101 -2.59 8.27 -14.05
N TYR A 102 -3.24 8.81 -15.07
CA TYR A 102 -3.83 10.15 -15.00
C TYR A 102 -5.34 10.05 -15.22
N ARG A 103 -6.05 11.07 -14.79
CA ARG A 103 -7.48 11.17 -15.05
C ARG A 103 -7.66 11.97 -16.34
N ASP A 104 -8.27 11.35 -17.32
CA ASP A 104 -8.65 12.02 -18.56
C ASP A 104 -9.62 13.18 -18.25
N GLU A 105 -9.35 14.36 -18.80
CA GLU A 105 -10.08 15.58 -18.46
C GLU A 105 -11.54 15.58 -18.97
N ASP A 106 -11.78 14.91 -20.10
CA ASP A 106 -13.10 14.86 -20.73
C ASP A 106 -13.97 13.73 -20.14
N THR A 107 -13.40 12.54 -20.03
CA THR A 107 -14.15 11.33 -19.61
C THR A 107 -14.09 11.07 -18.11
N LEU A 108 -13.19 11.74 -17.38
CA LEU A 108 -12.87 11.54 -15.96
C LEU A 108 -12.44 10.10 -15.62
N LYS A 109 -12.12 9.28 -16.63
CA LYS A 109 -11.66 7.90 -16.45
C LYS A 109 -10.15 7.84 -16.20
N PRO A 110 -9.67 6.87 -15.41
CA PRO A 110 -8.24 6.64 -15.26
C PRO A 110 -7.66 6.08 -16.56
N VAL A 111 -6.57 6.70 -17.04
CA VAL A 111 -5.80 6.28 -18.21
C VAL A 111 -4.40 5.90 -17.77
N GLU A 112 -3.97 4.70 -18.15
CA GLU A 112 -2.62 4.21 -17.89
C GLU A 112 -1.62 4.90 -18.82
N TYR A 113 -0.58 5.52 -18.27
CA TYR A 113 0.52 6.10 -19.05
C TYR A 113 1.88 5.47 -18.74
N TYR A 114 1.95 4.68 -17.66
CA TYR A 114 3.17 4.00 -17.25
C TYR A 114 2.87 2.69 -16.55
N ASN A 115 3.49 1.61 -17.05
CA ASN A 115 3.38 0.29 -16.46
C ASN A 115 4.70 -0.48 -16.67
N LYS A 116 5.37 -0.83 -15.59
CA LYS A 116 6.62 -1.61 -15.58
C LYS A 116 6.47 -2.91 -14.81
N LEU A 117 5.30 -3.49 -14.84
CA LEU A 117 5.12 -4.84 -14.32
C LEU A 117 5.96 -5.83 -15.15
N PRO A 118 6.68 -6.75 -14.52
CA PRO A 118 7.37 -7.84 -15.24
C PRO A 118 6.40 -8.69 -16.05
N ASN A 119 6.88 -9.33 -17.11
CA ASN A 119 6.05 -10.21 -17.96
C ASN A 119 5.48 -11.41 -17.22
N TYR A 120 6.04 -11.76 -16.08
CA TYR A 120 5.57 -12.84 -15.21
C TYR A 120 5.53 -12.36 -13.75
N ARG A 121 4.61 -12.92 -12.98
CA ARG A 121 4.45 -12.58 -11.58
C ARG A 121 5.66 -13.01 -10.74
N THR A 122 6.27 -12.05 -10.05
CA THR A 122 7.45 -12.25 -9.21
C THR A 122 7.17 -12.14 -7.71
N VAL A 123 5.95 -11.73 -7.34
CA VAL A 123 5.52 -11.46 -5.96
C VAL A 123 4.18 -12.11 -5.66
N ASP A 124 3.88 -12.29 -4.39
CA ASP A 124 2.66 -12.93 -3.92
C ASP A 124 1.64 -11.92 -3.42
N HIS A 125 2.10 -10.84 -2.80
CA HIS A 125 1.27 -9.85 -2.14
C HIS A 125 1.60 -8.44 -2.63
N CYS A 126 0.59 -7.73 -3.12
CA CYS A 126 0.72 -6.37 -3.65
C CYS A 126 0.05 -5.36 -2.70
N LEU A 127 0.80 -4.36 -2.26
CA LEU A 127 0.30 -3.22 -1.51
C LEU A 127 0.18 -2.02 -2.43
N ILE A 128 -1.04 -1.65 -2.81
CA ILE A 128 -1.32 -0.42 -3.57
C ILE A 128 -1.21 0.74 -2.59
N LEU A 129 -0.40 1.74 -2.93
CA LEU A 129 -0.12 2.90 -2.09
C LEU A 129 -0.65 4.17 -2.74
N ASP A 130 -1.59 4.83 -2.08
CA ASP A 130 -2.06 6.16 -2.45
C ASP A 130 -2.51 6.90 -1.18
N PRO A 131 -2.00 8.10 -0.90
CA PRO A 131 -2.39 8.84 0.31
C PRO A 131 -3.88 9.12 0.43
N MET A 132 -4.59 9.24 -0.69
CA MET A 132 -5.99 9.66 -0.69
C MET A 132 -6.88 8.82 -1.61
N LEU A 133 -7.80 8.09 -1.02
CA LEU A 133 -8.86 7.37 -1.73
C LEU A 133 -10.10 8.27 -1.85
N ALA A 134 -10.21 9.03 -2.95
CA ALA A 134 -11.38 9.90 -3.20
C ALA A 134 -12.55 9.09 -3.79
N THR A 135 -12.66 9.01 -5.11
CA THR A 135 -13.72 8.23 -5.81
C THR A 135 -13.36 6.75 -6.01
N GLY A 136 -12.12 6.36 -5.70
CA GLY A 136 -11.63 5.00 -5.90
C GLY A 136 -11.17 4.65 -7.32
N GLY A 137 -11.42 5.51 -8.32
CA GLY A 137 -11.17 5.18 -9.72
C GLY A 137 -9.74 4.73 -10.03
N SER A 138 -8.72 5.44 -9.54
CA SER A 138 -7.31 5.07 -9.75
C SER A 138 -6.95 3.76 -9.04
N ALA A 139 -7.39 3.60 -7.78
CA ALA A 139 -7.13 2.38 -7.02
C ALA A 139 -7.76 1.14 -7.66
N ILE A 140 -9.00 1.27 -8.15
CA ILE A 140 -9.72 0.22 -8.87
C ILE A 140 -8.98 -0.15 -10.15
N ALA A 141 -8.57 0.84 -10.96
CA ALA A 141 -7.84 0.58 -12.20
C ALA A 141 -6.53 -0.17 -11.95
N VAL A 142 -5.74 0.26 -10.94
CA VAL A 142 -4.51 -0.46 -10.54
C VAL A 142 -4.82 -1.87 -10.07
N ALA A 143 -5.86 -2.06 -9.26
CA ALA A 143 -6.26 -3.39 -8.79
C ALA A 143 -6.65 -4.32 -9.97
N GLU A 144 -7.35 -3.81 -10.98
CA GLU A 144 -7.70 -4.57 -12.18
C GLU A 144 -6.46 -4.94 -13.02
N ILE A 145 -5.48 -4.01 -13.15
CA ILE A 145 -4.19 -4.29 -13.79
C ILE A 145 -3.46 -5.42 -13.06
N LEU A 146 -3.36 -5.33 -11.73
CA LEU A 146 -2.68 -6.34 -10.91
C LEU A 146 -3.38 -7.71 -10.95
N LYS A 147 -4.71 -7.73 -10.97
CA LYS A 147 -5.48 -8.98 -11.16
C LYS A 147 -5.19 -9.63 -12.51
N LYS A 148 -5.17 -8.85 -13.60
CA LYS A 148 -4.80 -9.33 -14.93
C LYS A 148 -3.36 -9.84 -14.98
N TRP A 149 -2.46 -9.21 -14.23
CA TRP A 149 -1.07 -9.65 -14.09
C TRP A 149 -0.93 -10.94 -13.26
N GLY A 150 -1.99 -11.35 -12.54
CA GLY A 150 -2.03 -12.59 -11.76
C GLY A 150 -1.64 -12.42 -10.29
N ALA A 151 -1.73 -11.20 -9.73
CA ALA A 151 -1.54 -11.00 -8.29
C ALA A 151 -2.54 -11.82 -7.49
N LYS A 152 -2.07 -12.57 -6.47
CA LYS A 152 -2.92 -13.44 -5.64
C LYS A 152 -3.59 -12.67 -4.50
N SER A 153 -2.89 -11.70 -3.95
CA SER A 153 -3.37 -10.85 -2.86
C SER A 153 -3.06 -9.40 -3.18
N ILE A 154 -4.06 -8.55 -3.05
CA ILE A 154 -3.96 -7.12 -3.32
C ILE A 154 -4.59 -6.39 -2.15
N ARG A 155 -3.86 -5.46 -1.53
CA ARG A 155 -4.36 -4.57 -0.50
C ARG A 155 -4.11 -3.12 -0.87
N PHE A 156 -5.03 -2.27 -0.52
CA PHE A 156 -4.88 -0.83 -0.62
C PHE A 156 -4.49 -0.25 0.74
N VAL A 157 -3.50 0.64 0.74
CA VAL A 157 -3.06 1.37 1.94
C VAL A 157 -3.16 2.86 1.64
N GLY A 158 -4.01 3.55 2.36
CA GLY A 158 -4.25 4.99 2.22
C GLY A 158 -4.34 5.70 3.56
N LEU A 159 -4.02 6.99 3.58
CA LEU A 159 -4.05 7.80 4.80
C LEU A 159 -5.46 8.31 5.08
N ILE A 160 -6.19 8.68 4.02
CA ILE A 160 -7.55 9.21 4.07
C ILE A 160 -8.38 8.52 2.99
N GLY A 161 -9.61 8.13 3.32
CA GLY A 161 -10.56 7.56 2.39
C GLY A 161 -11.92 8.23 2.48
N ALA A 162 -12.49 8.60 1.32
CA ALA A 162 -13.88 9.02 1.24
C ALA A 162 -14.80 7.79 1.24
N PRO A 163 -15.99 7.85 1.88
CA PRO A 163 -16.91 6.71 1.98
C PRO A 163 -17.25 6.09 0.63
N GLU A 164 -17.50 6.90 -0.38
CA GLU A 164 -17.83 6.47 -1.75
C GLU A 164 -16.66 5.73 -2.43
N GLY A 165 -15.41 6.17 -2.18
CA GLY A 165 -14.23 5.51 -2.73
C GLY A 165 -13.96 4.17 -2.05
N ILE A 166 -14.16 4.10 -0.75
CA ILE A 166 -14.04 2.87 0.04
C ILE A 166 -15.07 1.84 -0.46
N GLU A 167 -16.34 2.25 -0.57
CA GLU A 167 -17.40 1.37 -1.05
C GLU A 167 -17.16 0.90 -2.48
N ALA A 168 -16.71 1.79 -3.38
CA ALA A 168 -16.41 1.45 -4.76
C ALA A 168 -15.26 0.43 -4.87
N LEU A 169 -14.21 0.59 -4.06
CA LEU A 169 -13.05 -0.32 -4.04
C LEU A 169 -13.43 -1.68 -3.41
N ASP A 170 -14.18 -1.69 -2.32
CA ASP A 170 -14.64 -2.92 -1.64
C ASP A 170 -15.51 -3.80 -2.55
N ARG A 171 -16.44 -3.20 -3.32
CA ARG A 171 -17.26 -3.91 -4.32
C ARG A 171 -16.43 -4.62 -5.40
N LYS A 172 -15.23 -4.15 -5.69
CA LYS A 172 -14.32 -4.76 -6.68
C LYS A 172 -13.47 -5.88 -6.09
N SER A 173 -13.68 -6.23 -4.82
CA SER A 173 -12.98 -7.32 -4.11
C SER A 173 -11.47 -7.21 -4.30
N VAL A 174 -10.89 -6.13 -3.82
CA VAL A 174 -9.46 -6.04 -3.54
C VAL A 174 -9.29 -6.79 -2.22
N VAL A 175 -8.89 -8.04 -2.32
CA VAL A 175 -8.67 -8.96 -1.20
C VAL A 175 -7.21 -8.92 -0.83
#